data_da94f0f847458c8a4d5298518ea7fae9
#
_entry.id   da94f0f847458c8a4d5298518ea7fae9
#
_cell.length_a   1.000
_cell.length_b   1.000
_cell.length_c   1.000
_cell.angle_alpha   90.00
_cell.angle_beta   90.00
_cell.angle_gamma   90.00
#
_symmetry.space_group_name_H-M   'P 1'
#
loop_
_entity.id
_entity.type
_entity.pdbx_description
1 polymer ?
#
loop_
_entity_poly.entity_id
_entity_poly.type
_entity_poly.pdbx_seq_one_letter_code
_entity_poly.pdbx_strand_id
1 'polypeptide(L)'
;MATKLDRRTFTKALGAAGAAAGLGGIPVALAQARPRVVIVGGGIGGATVANYLRKAAPKVDITIIEPQARVTTCAGSNLYLGGIRTVEDLTHDFTHLRNRGVQVLGDSATAIDTSRKSVKLASGETIAYDKLVVAPGIDFKTGAIAGYDEAASELMPHAWRGGRQLTLLKRQIEDMEDGGTVILAAPSGHYRCPPAPYERACMIAHHLKRHKPRSKILLIDAKPQFAKEALFKAAFVTHYKDMIEFHQSKTADELAVVKVDAKARTLTTRSGQALKGAVVSVVPQQKAGAIAVAAGLVDGDWCPVDPATFASTRAKDVHVLGDSAMADPMPKSGFAANSQAKVVADAIAADLAKAPKYPPRLRSTCWSLLARADTVKMGAAYGVKDGRLVELNSFASPLQEPVMARAKNTSEYLTWYANMMSDSFGKSG
;
A
#
# COMPACT_ATOMS: atom_id res chain seq x y z
N MET A 1 -14.49 -59.04 7.20
CA MET A 1 -15.47 -59.26 6.10
C MET A 1 -16.21 -57.94 5.87
N ALA A 2 -15.88 -57.22 4.85
CA ALA A 2 -16.53 -55.94 4.48
C ALA A 2 -17.53 -56.25 3.35
N THR A 3 -18.82 -56.14 3.65
CA THR A 3 -19.92 -56.32 2.68
C THR A 3 -20.01 -55.05 1.82
N LYS A 4 -19.73 -55.19 0.51
CA LYS A 4 -19.97 -54.16 -0.50
C LYS A 4 -21.47 -53.99 -0.70
N LEU A 5 -22.03 -52.83 -0.43
CA LEU A 5 -23.40 -52.46 -0.81
C LEU A 5 -23.47 -52.20 -2.32
N ASP A 6 -24.31 -53.01 -3.04
CA ASP A 6 -24.54 -52.93 -4.46
C ASP A 6 -25.46 -51.72 -4.80
N ARG A 7 -25.20 -51.10 -5.96
CA ARG A 7 -25.94 -49.94 -6.49
C ARG A 7 -27.46 -50.18 -6.63
N ARG A 8 -27.88 -51.42 -6.76
CA ARG A 8 -29.31 -51.80 -6.85
C ARG A 8 -30.05 -51.72 -5.50
N THR A 9 -29.36 -51.85 -4.39
CA THR A 9 -29.91 -51.71 -3.03
C THR A 9 -30.14 -50.25 -2.64
N PHE A 10 -29.32 -49.34 -3.18
CA PHE A 10 -29.47 -47.89 -2.94
C PHE A 10 -30.71 -47.31 -3.66
N THR A 11 -31.06 -47.82 -4.88
CA THR A 11 -32.22 -47.33 -5.64
C THR A 11 -33.54 -47.86 -5.08
N LYS A 12 -33.57 -49.00 -4.37
CA LYS A 12 -34.78 -49.52 -3.73
C LYS A 12 -35.11 -48.86 -2.41
N ALA A 13 -34.11 -48.25 -1.72
CA ALA A 13 -34.31 -47.50 -0.48
C ALA A 13 -34.93 -46.10 -0.74
N LEU A 14 -34.80 -45.52 -1.93
CA LEU A 14 -35.41 -44.27 -2.34
C LEU A 14 -36.88 -44.38 -2.79
N GLY A 15 -37.34 -45.57 -3.07
CA GLY A 15 -38.73 -45.85 -3.55
C GLY A 15 -39.75 -46.08 -2.42
N ALA A 16 -39.31 -46.29 -1.17
CA ALA A 16 -40.21 -46.61 -0.05
C ALA A 16 -40.53 -45.42 0.88
N ALA A 17 -39.98 -44.23 0.59
CA ALA A 17 -40.23 -43.01 1.37
C ALA A 17 -41.36 -42.11 0.79
N GLY A 18 -42.12 -42.61 -0.20
CA GLY A 18 -43.12 -41.81 -0.90
C GLY A 18 -44.58 -41.95 -0.43
N ALA A 19 -44.84 -42.56 0.70
CA ALA A 19 -46.24 -42.80 1.14
C ALA A 19 -46.46 -42.55 2.66
N ALA A 20 -45.97 -41.44 3.19
CA ALA A 20 -46.40 -40.90 4.51
C ALA A 20 -46.37 -39.37 4.48
N ALA A 21 -47.22 -38.82 3.55
CA ALA A 21 -47.46 -37.39 3.52
C ALA A 21 -48.65 -37.09 4.47
N GLY A 22 -48.34 -36.71 5.66
CA GLY A 22 -49.34 -36.22 6.61
C GLY A 22 -48.68 -35.86 7.93
N LEU A 23 -48.56 -34.52 8.16
CA LEU A 23 -48.24 -33.86 9.43
C LEU A 23 -46.75 -33.66 9.75
N GLY A 24 -46.35 -32.39 9.64
CA GLY A 24 -45.12 -31.86 10.14
C GLY A 24 -44.00 -31.70 9.14
N GLY A 25 -44.17 -30.77 8.18
CA GLY A 25 -43.07 -30.29 7.35
C GLY A 25 -42.01 -29.68 8.26
N ILE A 26 -40.92 -30.43 8.53
CA ILE A 26 -39.69 -29.85 9.04
C ILE A 26 -39.22 -28.89 7.94
N PRO A 27 -39.16 -27.57 8.18
CA PRO A 27 -38.59 -26.68 7.20
C PRO A 27 -37.14 -27.13 6.99
N VAL A 28 -36.83 -27.71 5.87
CA VAL A 28 -35.44 -27.81 5.41
C VAL A 28 -34.97 -26.36 5.31
N ALA A 29 -34.32 -25.89 6.35
CA ALA A 29 -33.66 -24.60 6.31
C ALA A 29 -32.59 -24.73 5.22
N LEU A 30 -32.93 -24.26 4.00
CA LEU A 30 -31.93 -24.06 2.97
C LEU A 30 -30.83 -23.24 3.59
N ALA A 31 -29.68 -23.86 3.84
CA ALA A 31 -28.51 -23.21 4.40
C ALA A 31 -28.26 -21.98 3.52
N GLN A 32 -28.55 -20.79 4.02
CA GLN A 32 -28.38 -19.56 3.28
C GLN A 32 -26.91 -19.46 2.88
N ALA A 33 -26.64 -19.40 1.58
CA ALA A 33 -25.27 -19.32 1.07
C ALA A 33 -24.54 -18.18 1.78
N ARG A 34 -23.32 -18.45 2.24
CA ARG A 34 -22.52 -17.45 2.95
C ARG A 34 -22.19 -16.31 1.98
N PRO A 35 -22.31 -15.04 2.41
CA PRO A 35 -21.89 -13.92 1.60
C PRO A 35 -20.40 -14.03 1.26
N ARG A 36 -20.05 -13.78 0.01
CA ARG A 36 -18.68 -13.87 -0.51
C ARG A 36 -18.10 -12.48 -0.63
N VAL A 37 -16.98 -12.25 0.06
CA VAL A 37 -16.21 -11.01 -0.04
C VAL A 37 -14.88 -11.33 -0.69
N VAL A 38 -14.64 -10.77 -1.88
CA VAL A 38 -13.38 -10.90 -2.61
C VAL A 38 -12.55 -9.63 -2.40
N ILE A 39 -11.26 -9.79 -2.15
CA ILE A 39 -10.30 -8.71 -1.92
C ILE A 39 -9.18 -8.83 -2.95
N VAL A 40 -9.03 -7.84 -3.81
CA VAL A 40 -7.95 -7.76 -4.80
C VAL A 40 -6.81 -6.93 -4.22
N GLY A 41 -5.67 -7.57 -3.99
CA GLY A 41 -4.48 -7.03 -3.36
C GLY A 41 -4.36 -7.40 -1.89
N GLY A 42 -3.28 -8.12 -1.55
CA GLY A 42 -2.94 -8.61 -0.20
C GLY A 42 -2.01 -7.70 0.59
N GLY A 43 -1.80 -6.44 0.17
CA GLY A 43 -1.01 -5.46 0.91
C GLY A 43 -1.65 -5.04 2.23
N ILE A 44 -1.09 -4.01 2.88
CA ILE A 44 -1.55 -3.50 4.19
C ILE A 44 -3.08 -3.30 4.21
N GLY A 45 -3.63 -2.65 3.17
CA GLY A 45 -5.07 -2.36 3.10
C GLY A 45 -5.92 -3.63 3.04
N GLY A 46 -5.68 -4.48 2.02
CA GLY A 46 -6.49 -5.69 1.82
C GLY A 46 -6.37 -6.71 2.94
N ALA A 47 -5.15 -6.95 3.44
CA ALA A 47 -4.92 -7.85 4.57
C ALA A 47 -5.61 -7.33 5.86
N THR A 48 -5.59 -6.01 6.11
CA THR A 48 -6.32 -5.41 7.25
C THR A 48 -7.83 -5.58 7.09
N VAL A 49 -8.39 -5.35 5.88
CA VAL A 49 -9.83 -5.61 5.65
C VAL A 49 -10.18 -7.05 5.98
N ALA A 50 -9.41 -8.03 5.46
CA ALA A 50 -9.67 -9.45 5.70
C ALA A 50 -9.66 -9.79 7.20
N ASN A 51 -8.66 -9.28 7.94
CA ASN A 51 -8.53 -9.54 9.37
C ASN A 51 -9.68 -8.93 10.19
N TYR A 52 -10.05 -7.68 9.89
CA TYR A 52 -11.11 -6.98 10.62
C TYR A 52 -12.50 -7.49 10.22
N LEU A 53 -12.73 -7.76 8.94
CA LEU A 53 -14.00 -8.33 8.47
C LEU A 53 -14.22 -9.74 9.06
N ARG A 54 -13.19 -10.57 9.17
CA ARG A 54 -13.28 -11.88 9.84
C ARG A 54 -13.67 -11.76 11.31
N LYS A 55 -13.27 -10.66 11.98
CA LYS A 55 -13.70 -10.36 13.36
C LYS A 55 -15.15 -9.89 13.42
N ALA A 56 -15.54 -8.97 12.54
CA ALA A 56 -16.85 -8.34 12.53
C ALA A 56 -17.96 -9.23 11.95
N ALA A 57 -17.64 -10.08 10.97
CA ALA A 57 -18.58 -10.95 10.27
C ALA A 57 -18.02 -12.39 10.11
N PRO A 58 -18.03 -13.21 11.17
CA PRO A 58 -17.38 -14.55 11.17
C PRO A 58 -17.95 -15.53 10.14
N LYS A 59 -19.19 -15.33 9.70
CA LYS A 59 -19.90 -16.23 8.74
C LYS A 59 -19.69 -15.86 7.27
N VAL A 60 -18.86 -14.86 6.97
CA VAL A 60 -18.57 -14.42 5.60
C VAL A 60 -17.43 -15.25 5.00
N ASP A 61 -17.55 -15.66 3.75
CA ASP A 61 -16.46 -16.27 3.01
C ASP A 61 -15.57 -15.15 2.44
N ILE A 62 -14.30 -15.12 2.87
CA ILE A 62 -13.34 -14.09 2.51
C ILE A 62 -12.24 -14.70 1.65
N THR A 63 -12.03 -14.14 0.45
CA THR A 63 -10.97 -14.55 -0.47
C THR A 63 -10.09 -13.36 -0.79
N ILE A 64 -8.77 -13.46 -0.56
CA ILE A 64 -7.76 -12.52 -1.03
C ILE A 64 -7.15 -13.06 -2.32
N ILE A 65 -7.04 -12.23 -3.35
CA ILE A 65 -6.30 -12.48 -4.58
C ILE A 65 -5.00 -11.69 -4.51
N GLU A 66 -3.87 -12.37 -4.37
CA GLU A 66 -2.54 -11.77 -4.26
C GLU A 66 -1.49 -12.71 -4.87
N PRO A 67 -0.79 -12.30 -5.93
CA PRO A 67 0.17 -13.17 -6.63
C PRO A 67 1.40 -13.51 -5.79
N GLN A 68 1.75 -12.69 -4.80
CA GLN A 68 2.93 -12.92 -3.99
C GLN A 68 2.59 -13.76 -2.75
N ALA A 69 3.31 -14.87 -2.56
CA ALA A 69 3.16 -15.69 -1.35
C ALA A 69 3.55 -14.93 -0.06
N ARG A 70 4.43 -13.94 -0.20
CA ARG A 70 4.89 -13.03 0.85
C ARG A 70 4.96 -11.62 0.30
N VAL A 71 4.44 -10.65 1.04
CA VAL A 71 4.40 -9.24 0.66
C VAL A 71 5.46 -8.45 1.42
N THR A 72 6.34 -7.77 0.69
CA THR A 72 7.29 -6.81 1.29
C THR A 72 6.63 -5.42 1.31
N THR A 73 6.45 -4.86 2.51
CA THR A 73 5.78 -3.57 2.68
C THR A 73 6.68 -2.41 2.25
N CYS A 74 6.08 -1.33 1.75
CA CYS A 74 6.80 -0.08 1.48
C CYS A 74 7.01 0.74 2.75
N ALA A 75 6.14 0.60 3.75
CA ALA A 75 6.33 1.19 5.06
C ALA A 75 7.61 0.62 5.69
N GLY A 76 8.50 1.47 6.16
CA GLY A 76 9.81 1.07 6.69
C GLY A 76 10.90 0.82 5.64
N SER A 77 10.61 0.90 4.33
CA SER A 77 11.59 0.65 3.26
C SER A 77 12.84 1.54 3.33
N ASN A 78 12.68 2.79 3.75
CA ASN A 78 13.82 3.70 3.91
C ASN A 78 14.74 3.25 5.06
N LEU A 79 14.21 2.62 6.13
CA LEU A 79 15.00 2.07 7.23
C LEU A 79 15.87 0.89 6.75
N TYR A 80 15.38 0.10 5.79
CA TYR A 80 16.17 -0.94 5.14
C TYR A 80 17.33 -0.34 4.33
N LEU A 81 17.07 0.70 3.55
CA LEU A 81 18.13 1.41 2.81
C LEU A 81 19.20 1.97 3.75
N GLY A 82 18.79 2.47 4.92
CA GLY A 82 19.68 2.95 5.97
C GLY A 82 20.43 1.87 6.76
N GLY A 83 20.12 0.58 6.56
CA GLY A 83 20.69 -0.52 7.32
C GLY A 83 20.19 -0.61 8.78
N ILE A 84 19.00 -0.07 9.06
CA ILE A 84 18.36 -0.10 10.39
C ILE A 84 17.40 -1.30 10.52
N ARG A 85 16.83 -1.75 9.40
CA ARG A 85 15.99 -2.96 9.29
C ARG A 85 16.51 -3.86 8.19
N THR A 86 16.14 -5.14 8.28
CA THR A 86 16.35 -6.13 7.21
C THR A 86 15.16 -6.14 6.25
N VAL A 87 15.28 -6.81 5.11
CA VAL A 87 14.15 -7.00 4.20
C VAL A 87 13.13 -7.98 4.79
N GLU A 88 13.57 -8.92 5.61
CA GLU A 88 12.76 -9.89 6.34
C GLU A 88 11.82 -9.19 7.32
N ASP A 89 12.29 -8.14 8.02
CA ASP A 89 11.48 -7.31 8.91
C ASP A 89 10.30 -6.63 8.19
N LEU A 90 10.42 -6.46 6.87
CA LEU A 90 9.43 -5.80 6.03
C LEU A 90 8.56 -6.79 5.26
N THR A 91 8.85 -8.12 5.35
CA THR A 91 8.21 -9.15 4.53
C THR A 91 7.31 -10.04 5.38
N HIS A 92 6.05 -10.12 4.99
CA HIS A 92 4.99 -10.80 5.75
C HIS A 92 4.28 -11.81 4.87
N ASP A 93 3.85 -12.92 5.48
CA ASP A 93 3.01 -13.94 4.84
C ASP A 93 1.54 -13.87 5.33
N PHE A 94 0.71 -14.75 4.80
CA PHE A 94 -0.72 -14.79 5.11
C PHE A 94 -1.12 -15.93 6.05
N THR A 95 -0.18 -16.57 6.73
CA THR A 95 -0.43 -17.74 7.59
C THR A 95 -1.49 -17.43 8.66
N HIS A 96 -1.39 -16.28 9.32
CA HIS A 96 -2.38 -15.88 10.32
C HIS A 96 -3.79 -15.74 9.73
N LEU A 97 -3.92 -15.15 8.56
CA LEU A 97 -5.22 -14.99 7.91
C LEU A 97 -5.79 -16.33 7.46
N ARG A 98 -4.96 -17.21 6.88
CA ARG A 98 -5.36 -18.58 6.52
C ARG A 98 -5.85 -19.37 7.73
N ASN A 99 -5.15 -19.31 8.87
CA ASN A 99 -5.54 -19.98 10.12
C ASN A 99 -6.87 -19.45 10.68
N ARG A 100 -7.30 -18.27 10.25
CA ARG A 100 -8.60 -17.68 10.57
C ARG A 100 -9.67 -17.93 9.50
N GLY A 101 -9.42 -18.82 8.55
CA GLY A 101 -10.36 -19.21 7.52
C GLY A 101 -10.50 -18.19 6.38
N VAL A 102 -9.48 -17.33 6.15
CA VAL A 102 -9.40 -16.50 4.93
C VAL A 102 -8.72 -17.31 3.85
N GLN A 103 -9.38 -17.47 2.69
CA GLN A 103 -8.77 -18.04 1.52
C GLN A 103 -7.80 -17.02 0.90
N VAL A 104 -6.59 -17.44 0.57
CA VAL A 104 -5.60 -16.60 -0.13
C VAL A 104 -5.17 -17.34 -1.38
N LEU A 105 -5.56 -16.79 -2.53
CA LEU A 105 -5.23 -17.29 -3.85
C LEU A 105 -3.93 -16.63 -4.32
N GLY A 106 -2.93 -17.45 -4.63
CA GLY A 106 -1.63 -17.02 -5.16
C GLY A 106 -1.72 -16.75 -6.67
N ASP A 107 -2.58 -15.82 -7.07
CA ASP A 107 -2.85 -15.50 -8.47
C ASP A 107 -3.08 -14.00 -8.66
N SER A 108 -3.05 -13.54 -9.91
CA SER A 108 -3.29 -12.15 -10.28
C SER A 108 -4.71 -11.94 -10.79
N ALA A 109 -5.39 -10.91 -10.30
CA ALA A 109 -6.63 -10.43 -10.91
C ALA A 109 -6.30 -9.75 -12.24
N THR A 110 -6.90 -10.20 -13.34
CA THR A 110 -6.68 -9.67 -14.70
C THR A 110 -7.84 -8.83 -15.21
N ALA A 111 -9.06 -9.08 -14.72
CA ALA A 111 -10.24 -8.27 -15.03
C ALA A 111 -11.25 -8.30 -13.88
N ILE A 112 -12.00 -7.22 -13.72
CA ILE A 112 -13.15 -7.12 -12.82
C ILE A 112 -14.37 -6.78 -13.66
N ASP A 113 -15.38 -7.66 -13.64
CA ASP A 113 -16.70 -7.39 -14.22
C ASP A 113 -17.65 -6.99 -13.09
N THR A 114 -17.89 -5.68 -12.97
CA THR A 114 -18.74 -5.13 -11.93
C THR A 114 -20.23 -5.39 -12.15
N SER A 115 -20.64 -5.66 -13.38
CA SER A 115 -22.02 -5.98 -13.75
C SER A 115 -22.39 -7.41 -13.40
N ARG A 116 -21.45 -8.37 -13.66
CA ARG A 116 -21.60 -9.78 -13.33
C ARG A 116 -21.09 -10.14 -11.94
N LYS A 117 -20.53 -9.17 -11.23
CA LYS A 117 -19.91 -9.35 -9.90
C LYS A 117 -18.89 -10.48 -9.88
N SER A 118 -17.89 -10.39 -10.74
CA SER A 118 -16.85 -11.40 -10.84
C SER A 118 -15.47 -10.81 -11.08
N VAL A 119 -14.43 -11.55 -10.65
CA VAL A 119 -13.02 -11.24 -10.87
C VAL A 119 -12.40 -12.38 -11.65
N LYS A 120 -11.81 -12.08 -12.81
CA LYS A 120 -11.06 -13.03 -13.62
C LYS A 120 -9.60 -13.07 -13.16
N LEU A 121 -9.04 -14.27 -13.03
CA LEU A 121 -7.67 -14.54 -12.64
C LEU A 121 -6.76 -14.80 -13.85
N ALA A 122 -5.46 -14.71 -13.68
CA ALA A 122 -4.48 -15.03 -14.70
C ALA A 122 -4.50 -16.53 -15.07
N SER A 123 -4.81 -17.42 -14.12
CA SER A 123 -5.06 -18.85 -14.35
C SER A 123 -6.26 -19.14 -15.27
N GLY A 124 -7.12 -18.16 -15.55
CA GLY A 124 -8.36 -18.29 -16.27
C GLY A 124 -9.59 -18.55 -15.39
N GLU A 125 -9.42 -18.84 -14.10
CA GLU A 125 -10.51 -18.99 -13.14
C GLU A 125 -11.27 -17.66 -12.97
N THR A 126 -12.56 -17.76 -12.63
CA THR A 126 -13.42 -16.59 -12.36
C THR A 126 -14.05 -16.73 -10.99
N ILE A 127 -13.81 -15.76 -10.12
CA ILE A 127 -14.30 -15.74 -8.74
C ILE A 127 -15.48 -14.76 -8.65
N ALA A 128 -16.65 -15.30 -8.29
CA ALA A 128 -17.84 -14.49 -8.07
C ALA A 128 -17.84 -13.89 -6.66
N TYR A 129 -18.40 -12.68 -6.51
CA TYR A 129 -18.49 -11.98 -5.22
C TYR A 129 -19.88 -11.39 -4.96
N ASP A 130 -20.19 -11.16 -3.70
CA ASP A 130 -21.33 -10.36 -3.26
C ASP A 130 -20.88 -8.94 -2.90
N LYS A 131 -19.66 -8.80 -2.32
CA LYS A 131 -18.94 -7.53 -2.13
C LYS A 131 -17.49 -7.68 -2.59
N LEU A 132 -16.96 -6.63 -3.22
CA LEU A 132 -15.59 -6.58 -3.70
C LEU A 132 -14.81 -5.46 -3.00
N VAL A 133 -13.58 -5.77 -2.62
CA VAL A 133 -12.60 -4.79 -2.13
C VAL A 133 -11.45 -4.71 -3.11
N VAL A 134 -11.14 -3.52 -3.58
CA VAL A 134 -10.04 -3.26 -4.54
C VAL A 134 -8.98 -2.43 -3.83
N ALA A 135 -7.86 -3.06 -3.48
CA ALA A 135 -6.76 -2.46 -2.73
C ALA A 135 -5.40 -2.71 -3.42
N PRO A 136 -5.24 -2.39 -4.71
CA PRO A 136 -4.09 -2.77 -5.52
C PRO A 136 -2.87 -1.85 -5.30
N GLY A 137 -2.99 -0.81 -4.48
CA GLY A 137 -1.96 0.19 -4.28
C GLY A 137 -1.81 1.13 -5.49
N ILE A 138 -0.57 1.59 -5.72
CA ILE A 138 -0.23 2.48 -6.84
C ILE A 138 0.25 1.70 -8.06
N ASP A 139 0.14 2.37 -9.21
CA ASP A 139 0.90 2.09 -10.42
C ASP A 139 1.60 3.35 -10.92
N PHE A 140 2.47 3.22 -11.91
CA PHE A 140 3.19 4.33 -12.50
C PHE A 140 2.57 4.73 -13.84
N LYS A 141 2.68 6.01 -14.20
CA LYS A 141 2.30 6.51 -15.52
C LYS A 141 3.38 6.12 -16.51
N THR A 142 3.14 5.06 -17.26
CA THR A 142 4.04 4.60 -18.32
C THR A 142 4.18 5.68 -19.40
N GLY A 143 5.41 5.95 -19.83
CA GLY A 143 5.69 6.98 -20.85
C GLY A 143 5.75 8.43 -20.35
N ALA A 144 5.47 8.69 -19.07
CA ALA A 144 5.60 10.04 -18.49
C ALA A 144 7.05 10.56 -18.49
N ILE A 145 8.03 9.66 -18.50
CA ILE A 145 9.46 9.95 -18.59
C ILE A 145 10.01 9.21 -19.81
N ALA A 146 10.49 9.94 -20.81
CA ALA A 146 11.04 9.34 -22.02
C ALA A 146 12.23 8.42 -21.68
N GLY A 147 12.22 7.19 -22.19
CA GLY A 147 13.26 6.18 -21.94
C GLY A 147 13.15 5.47 -20.60
N TYR A 148 12.13 5.75 -19.77
CA TYR A 148 11.91 5.06 -18.50
C TYR A 148 10.77 4.02 -18.62
N ASP A 149 11.13 2.80 -18.81
CA ASP A 149 10.27 1.62 -18.86
C ASP A 149 10.68 0.61 -17.77
N GLU A 150 10.14 -0.60 -17.81
CA GLU A 150 10.47 -1.65 -16.87
C GLU A 150 11.96 -2.04 -16.95
N ALA A 151 12.51 -2.15 -18.17
CA ALA A 151 13.94 -2.47 -18.37
C ALA A 151 14.85 -1.36 -17.83
N ALA A 152 14.48 -0.10 -18.05
CA ALA A 152 15.18 1.05 -17.46
C ALA A 152 15.11 1.06 -15.93
N SER A 153 14.00 0.63 -15.35
CA SER A 153 13.83 0.55 -13.90
C SER A 153 14.77 -0.50 -13.24
N GLU A 154 15.29 -1.45 -14.00
CA GLU A 154 16.30 -2.41 -13.52
C GLU A 154 17.70 -1.77 -13.40
N LEU A 155 17.96 -0.72 -14.14
CA LEU A 155 19.22 0.03 -14.10
C LEU A 155 19.12 1.29 -13.22
N MET A 156 17.94 1.90 -13.18
CA MET A 156 17.61 3.11 -12.43
C MET A 156 16.35 2.87 -11.55
N PRO A 157 16.48 2.10 -10.45
CA PRO A 157 15.33 1.62 -9.70
C PRO A 157 14.55 2.76 -9.02
N HIS A 158 13.22 2.75 -9.16
CA HIS A 158 12.35 3.64 -8.41
C HIS A 158 12.27 3.26 -6.93
N ALA A 159 12.39 1.97 -6.59
CA ALA A 159 12.28 1.41 -5.25
C ALA A 159 11.06 1.97 -4.44
N TRP A 160 9.95 2.23 -5.15
CA TRP A 160 8.71 2.74 -4.56
C TRP A 160 7.68 1.64 -4.33
N ARG A 161 7.85 0.50 -4.96
CA ARG A 161 7.22 -0.78 -4.60
C ARG A 161 8.17 -1.56 -3.72
N GLY A 162 7.64 -2.31 -2.74
CA GLY A 162 8.43 -3.25 -1.93
C GLY A 162 9.01 -4.40 -2.78
N GLY A 163 9.87 -5.20 -2.16
CA GLY A 163 10.47 -6.36 -2.80
C GLY A 163 11.66 -6.01 -3.70
N ARG A 164 11.72 -6.61 -4.90
CA ARG A 164 12.90 -6.61 -5.78
C ARG A 164 13.51 -5.22 -6.08
N GLN A 165 12.67 -4.23 -6.36
CA GLN A 165 13.15 -2.87 -6.64
C GLN A 165 13.87 -2.23 -5.45
N LEU A 166 13.41 -2.53 -4.22
CA LEU A 166 14.02 -2.03 -3.00
C LEU A 166 15.40 -2.67 -2.76
N THR A 167 15.49 -4.00 -2.90
CA THR A 167 16.75 -4.73 -2.73
C THR A 167 17.76 -4.38 -3.84
N LEU A 168 17.27 -4.12 -5.05
CA LEU A 168 18.10 -3.67 -6.17
C LEU A 168 18.75 -2.30 -5.88
N LEU A 169 17.98 -1.32 -5.43
CA LEU A 169 18.53 -0.01 -5.05
C LEU A 169 19.58 -0.13 -3.95
N LYS A 170 19.28 -0.93 -2.92
CA LYS A 170 20.21 -1.15 -1.80
C LYS A 170 21.53 -1.74 -2.30
N ARG A 171 21.48 -2.78 -3.12
CA ARG A 171 22.66 -3.41 -3.70
C ARG A 171 23.46 -2.43 -4.57
N GLN A 172 22.81 -1.64 -5.43
CA GLN A 172 23.52 -0.64 -6.24
C GLN A 172 24.26 0.39 -5.38
N ILE A 173 23.69 0.79 -4.23
CA ILE A 173 24.36 1.70 -3.28
C ILE A 173 25.53 1.01 -2.59
N GLU A 174 25.40 -0.26 -2.25
CA GLU A 174 26.47 -1.04 -1.62
C GLU A 174 27.61 -1.34 -2.60
N ASP A 175 27.31 -1.61 -3.87
CA ASP A 175 28.30 -1.90 -4.91
C ASP A 175 28.99 -0.63 -5.46
N MET A 176 28.42 0.57 -5.22
CA MET A 176 28.98 1.84 -5.69
C MET A 176 30.35 2.12 -5.04
N GLU A 177 31.31 2.62 -5.81
CA GLU A 177 32.59 3.07 -5.28
C GLU A 177 32.43 4.23 -4.28
N ASP A 178 33.29 4.29 -3.25
CA ASP A 178 33.32 5.43 -2.33
C ASP A 178 33.78 6.71 -3.05
N GLY A 179 32.96 7.75 -3.00
CA GLY A 179 33.08 8.97 -3.80
C GLY A 179 32.03 9.07 -4.91
N GLY A 180 31.27 7.99 -5.14
CA GLY A 180 30.17 8.00 -6.09
C GLY A 180 28.99 8.89 -5.69
N THR A 181 28.21 9.36 -6.66
CA THR A 181 27.01 10.16 -6.44
C THR A 181 25.75 9.32 -6.60
N VAL A 182 24.89 9.34 -5.59
CA VAL A 182 23.52 8.81 -5.65
C VAL A 182 22.57 9.93 -6.03
N ILE A 183 21.86 9.82 -7.15
CA ILE A 183 20.82 10.77 -7.53
C ILE A 183 19.46 10.21 -7.12
N LEU A 184 18.67 11.00 -6.41
CA LEU A 184 17.30 10.71 -6.01
C LEU A 184 16.38 11.74 -6.65
N ALA A 185 15.49 11.32 -7.54
CA ALA A 185 14.47 12.18 -8.14
C ALA A 185 13.11 11.93 -7.47
N ALA A 186 12.63 12.94 -6.73
CA ALA A 186 11.30 12.91 -6.12
C ALA A 186 10.22 13.00 -7.22
N PRO A 187 9.09 12.27 -7.08
CA PRO A 187 8.03 12.32 -8.07
C PRO A 187 7.31 13.66 -8.05
N SER A 188 6.84 14.10 -9.24
CA SER A 188 5.92 15.21 -9.35
C SER A 188 4.47 14.75 -9.13
N GLY A 189 3.57 15.71 -8.85
CA GLY A 189 2.14 15.45 -8.66
C GLY A 189 1.81 14.76 -7.31
N HIS A 190 0.64 14.15 -7.25
CA HIS A 190 0.19 13.38 -6.09
C HIS A 190 0.84 11.98 -6.09
N TYR A 191 1.44 11.60 -4.98
CA TYR A 191 2.11 10.32 -4.83
C TYR A 191 2.01 9.77 -3.41
N ARG A 192 2.25 8.46 -3.29
CA ARG A 192 2.28 7.76 -2.01
C ARG A 192 3.45 8.22 -1.15
N CYS A 193 3.17 8.43 0.16
CA CYS A 193 4.16 8.76 1.18
C CYS A 193 4.92 10.07 0.87
N PRO A 194 4.25 11.24 0.94
CA PRO A 194 4.84 12.52 0.56
C PRO A 194 6.21 12.86 1.19
N PRO A 195 6.54 12.52 2.46
CA PRO A 195 7.85 12.79 3.04
C PRO A 195 8.93 11.74 2.70
N ALA A 196 8.58 10.63 2.04
CA ALA A 196 9.50 9.51 1.84
C ALA A 196 10.76 9.81 1.00
N PRO A 197 10.76 10.69 -0.03
CA PRO A 197 11.98 11.01 -0.76
C PRO A 197 13.06 11.62 0.14
N TYR A 198 12.67 12.48 1.05
CA TYR A 198 13.56 13.21 1.94
C TYR A 198 14.08 12.33 3.09
N GLU A 199 13.21 11.47 3.65
CA GLU A 199 13.61 10.42 4.57
C GLU A 199 14.57 9.44 3.90
N ARG A 200 14.32 9.06 2.64
CA ARG A 200 15.20 8.20 1.85
C ARG A 200 16.60 8.80 1.71
N ALA A 201 16.68 10.10 1.42
CA ALA A 201 17.96 10.81 1.36
C ALA A 201 18.69 10.74 2.71
N CYS A 202 18.00 11.00 3.84
CA CYS A 202 18.55 10.86 5.18
C CYS A 202 19.06 9.45 5.46
N MET A 203 18.28 8.42 5.12
CA MET A 203 18.63 7.02 5.42
C MET A 203 19.78 6.51 4.54
N ILE A 204 19.82 6.88 3.26
CA ILE A 204 20.95 6.56 2.41
C ILE A 204 22.19 7.31 2.88
N ALA A 205 22.08 8.60 3.24
CA ALA A 205 23.20 9.35 3.81
C ALA A 205 23.71 8.74 5.12
N HIS A 206 22.81 8.24 5.98
CA HIS A 206 23.19 7.51 7.19
C HIS A 206 24.03 6.26 6.86
N HIS A 207 23.67 5.51 5.83
CA HIS A 207 24.44 4.37 5.36
C HIS A 207 25.79 4.80 4.77
N LEU A 208 25.81 5.79 3.87
CA LEU A 208 27.01 6.29 3.20
C LEU A 208 28.01 6.88 4.19
N LYS A 209 27.55 7.65 5.17
CA LYS A 209 28.43 8.23 6.21
C LYS A 209 29.28 7.17 6.94
N ARG A 210 28.78 5.94 7.04
CA ARG A 210 29.45 4.83 7.74
C ARG A 210 30.33 3.98 6.81
N HIS A 211 29.92 3.85 5.56
CA HIS A 211 30.53 2.87 4.65
C HIS A 211 31.23 3.51 3.44
N LYS A 212 30.80 4.71 3.02
CA LYS A 212 31.29 5.42 1.84
C LYS A 212 31.29 6.95 2.09
N PRO A 213 32.16 7.44 2.99
CA PRO A 213 32.08 8.81 3.53
C PRO A 213 32.40 9.91 2.50
N ARG A 214 33.05 9.59 1.38
CA ARG A 214 33.32 10.54 0.29
C ARG A 214 32.18 10.67 -0.71
N SER A 215 31.20 9.76 -0.64
CA SER A 215 30.05 9.73 -1.54
C SER A 215 29.05 10.84 -1.20
N LYS A 216 28.24 11.23 -2.20
CA LYS A 216 27.24 12.28 -2.10
C LYS A 216 25.87 11.81 -2.57
N ILE A 217 24.85 12.53 -2.11
CA ILE A 217 23.48 12.39 -2.59
C ILE A 217 23.08 13.70 -3.23
N LEU A 218 22.59 13.62 -4.48
CA LEU A 218 21.90 14.71 -5.12
C LEU A 218 20.40 14.40 -5.09
N LEU A 219 19.65 15.11 -4.27
CA LEU A 219 18.20 15.03 -4.20
C LEU A 219 17.60 16.15 -5.03
N ILE A 220 16.81 15.81 -6.07
CA ILE A 220 16.08 16.78 -6.88
C ILE A 220 14.58 16.64 -6.65
N ASP A 221 13.89 17.76 -6.55
CA ASP A 221 12.45 17.83 -6.30
C ASP A 221 11.75 18.76 -7.28
N ALA A 222 10.77 18.21 -7.98
CA ALA A 222 9.94 18.95 -8.93
C ALA A 222 8.94 19.91 -8.28
N LYS A 223 8.80 19.88 -6.94
CA LYS A 223 7.82 20.67 -6.19
C LYS A 223 8.47 21.87 -5.48
N PRO A 224 7.79 23.03 -5.48
CA PRO A 224 8.30 24.21 -4.76
C PRO A 224 8.16 24.10 -3.23
N GLN A 225 7.33 23.16 -2.74
CA GLN A 225 7.10 22.93 -1.32
C GLN A 225 6.84 21.45 -1.04
N PHE A 226 7.14 20.99 0.17
CA PHE A 226 6.88 19.62 0.58
C PHE A 226 6.63 19.50 2.11
N ALA A 227 6.06 18.36 2.50
CA ALA A 227 5.71 18.09 3.90
C ALA A 227 6.95 18.01 4.80
N LYS A 228 6.96 18.72 5.94
CA LYS A 228 8.06 18.77 6.91
C LYS A 228 9.34 19.42 6.37
N GLU A 229 9.24 20.29 5.39
CA GLU A 229 10.37 20.87 4.67
C GLU A 229 11.45 21.45 5.60
N ALA A 230 11.07 22.32 6.54
CA ALA A 230 12.01 22.94 7.48
C ALA A 230 12.76 21.90 8.33
N LEU A 231 12.07 20.82 8.74
CA LEU A 231 12.66 19.74 9.52
C LEU A 231 13.69 18.93 8.72
N PHE A 232 13.39 18.61 7.46
CA PHE A 232 14.33 17.90 6.60
C PHE A 232 15.52 18.76 6.20
N LYS A 233 15.31 20.02 5.83
CA LYS A 233 16.40 20.96 5.51
C LYS A 233 17.36 21.13 6.69
N ALA A 234 16.82 21.30 7.91
CA ALA A 234 17.63 21.33 9.12
C ALA A 234 18.42 20.02 9.34
N ALA A 235 17.79 18.87 9.11
CA ALA A 235 18.44 17.57 9.27
C ALA A 235 19.57 17.34 8.25
N PHE A 236 19.39 17.77 6.99
CA PHE A 236 20.44 17.68 5.97
C PHE A 236 21.70 18.39 6.42
N VAL A 237 21.57 19.60 6.96
CA VAL A 237 22.70 20.38 7.49
C VAL A 237 23.27 19.76 8.77
N THR A 238 22.40 19.42 9.74
CA THR A 238 22.84 19.00 11.09
C THR A 238 23.51 17.63 11.06
N HIS A 239 22.94 16.65 10.34
CA HIS A 239 23.41 15.26 10.38
C HIS A 239 24.35 14.90 9.24
N TYR A 240 24.19 15.54 8.06
CA TYR A 240 24.82 15.08 6.82
C TYR A 240 25.64 16.16 6.11
N LYS A 241 25.63 17.40 6.58
CA LYS A 241 26.43 18.52 6.06
C LYS A 241 26.43 18.55 4.52
N ASP A 242 27.61 18.45 3.90
CA ASP A 242 27.79 18.50 2.46
C ASP A 242 27.52 17.17 1.74
N MET A 243 27.06 16.14 2.45
CA MET A 243 26.77 14.84 1.83
C MET A 243 25.44 14.84 1.08
N ILE A 244 24.45 15.64 1.52
CA ILE A 244 23.17 15.80 0.82
C ILE A 244 23.12 17.17 0.17
N GLU A 245 23.18 17.18 -1.16
CA GLU A 245 22.90 18.34 -2.00
C GLU A 245 21.43 18.29 -2.42
N PHE A 246 20.66 19.33 -2.08
CA PHE A 246 19.24 19.37 -2.32
C PHE A 246 18.85 20.49 -3.27
N HIS A 247 18.32 20.12 -4.43
CA HIS A 247 17.80 21.02 -5.45
C HIS A 247 16.27 20.94 -5.48
N GLN A 248 15.65 22.05 -5.20
CA GLN A 248 14.19 22.21 -5.18
C GLN A 248 13.76 23.17 -6.29
N SER A 249 12.72 22.78 -7.01
CA SER A 249 12.11 23.66 -8.03
C SER A 249 11.62 24.95 -7.39
N LYS A 250 11.87 26.08 -8.05
CA LYS A 250 11.30 27.37 -7.66
C LYS A 250 9.85 27.49 -8.14
N THR A 251 9.59 26.96 -9.31
CA THR A 251 8.26 26.83 -9.92
C THR A 251 7.89 25.36 -10.07
N ALA A 252 6.60 25.06 -10.19
CA ALA A 252 6.15 23.68 -10.34
C ALA A 252 6.81 23.02 -11.57
N ASP A 253 7.31 21.80 -11.38
CA ASP A 253 7.86 20.91 -12.40
C ASP A 253 9.15 21.36 -13.10
N GLU A 254 9.81 22.43 -12.68
CA GLU A 254 11.09 22.88 -13.29
C GLU A 254 12.16 21.76 -13.27
N LEU A 255 12.29 21.06 -12.14
CA LEU A 255 13.22 19.93 -11.97
C LEU A 255 12.53 18.55 -12.17
N ALA A 256 11.32 18.51 -12.74
CA ALA A 256 10.70 17.24 -13.09
C ALA A 256 11.55 16.49 -14.10
N VAL A 257 11.82 15.21 -13.85
CA VAL A 257 12.53 14.34 -14.79
C VAL A 257 11.61 14.08 -15.98
N VAL A 258 12.09 14.42 -17.19
CA VAL A 258 11.36 14.24 -18.44
C VAL A 258 11.97 13.18 -19.35
N LYS A 259 13.25 12.84 -19.16
CA LYS A 259 13.96 11.84 -19.95
C LYS A 259 15.03 11.15 -19.12
N VAL A 260 15.30 9.88 -19.44
CA VAL A 260 16.45 9.14 -18.91
C VAL A 260 17.22 8.43 -20.02
N ASP A 261 18.51 8.26 -19.81
CA ASP A 261 19.35 7.24 -20.44
C ASP A 261 19.80 6.27 -19.33
N ALA A 262 19.11 5.14 -19.25
CA ALA A 262 19.34 4.20 -18.16
C ALA A 262 20.74 3.53 -18.23
N LYS A 263 21.27 3.28 -19.44
CA LYS A 263 22.61 2.69 -19.61
C LYS A 263 23.71 3.67 -19.21
N ALA A 264 23.55 4.95 -19.55
CA ALA A 264 24.46 6.00 -19.15
C ALA A 264 24.27 6.47 -17.71
N ARG A 265 23.18 6.04 -17.02
CA ARG A 265 22.76 6.51 -15.69
C ARG A 265 22.62 8.02 -15.64
N THR A 266 21.96 8.58 -16.68
CA THR A 266 21.74 10.02 -16.84
C THR A 266 20.25 10.29 -16.85
N LEU A 267 19.82 11.34 -16.16
CA LEU A 267 18.47 11.90 -16.26
C LEU A 267 18.52 13.33 -16.77
N THR A 268 17.44 13.78 -17.42
CA THR A 268 17.28 15.15 -17.90
C THR A 268 16.01 15.74 -17.27
N THR A 269 16.13 16.92 -16.68
CA THR A 269 15.00 17.67 -16.11
C THR A 269 14.27 18.49 -17.19
N ARG A 270 13.09 18.99 -16.86
CA ARG A 270 12.32 19.86 -17.74
C ARG A 270 13.07 21.17 -18.07
N SER A 271 13.88 21.69 -17.16
CA SER A 271 14.75 22.84 -17.42
C SER A 271 15.96 22.53 -18.32
N GLY A 272 16.11 21.29 -18.79
CA GLY A 272 17.21 20.87 -19.67
C GLY A 272 18.50 20.46 -18.93
N GLN A 273 18.51 20.45 -17.60
CA GLN A 273 19.67 20.02 -16.84
C GLN A 273 19.87 18.51 -16.98
N ALA A 274 21.05 18.09 -17.46
CA ALA A 274 21.45 16.68 -17.52
C ALA A 274 22.31 16.33 -16.29
N LEU A 275 21.87 15.28 -15.55
CA LEU A 275 22.52 14.82 -14.32
C LEU A 275 22.91 13.35 -14.45
N LYS A 276 24.15 13.04 -14.13
CA LYS A 276 24.72 11.67 -14.19
C LYS A 276 25.14 11.23 -12.79
N GLY A 277 24.77 10.02 -12.40
CA GLY A 277 25.13 9.44 -11.09
C GLY A 277 25.71 8.03 -11.19
N ALA A 278 26.42 7.60 -10.16
CA ALA A 278 26.83 6.22 -10.00
C ALA A 278 25.62 5.32 -9.70
N VAL A 279 24.65 5.83 -8.94
CA VAL A 279 23.34 5.23 -8.70
C VAL A 279 22.28 6.30 -8.96
N VAL A 280 21.23 5.95 -9.70
CA VAL A 280 20.15 6.91 -10.01
C VAL A 280 18.81 6.24 -9.72
N SER A 281 18.06 6.81 -8.78
CA SER A 281 16.71 6.39 -8.43
C SER A 281 15.70 7.44 -8.89
N VAL A 282 14.88 7.08 -9.87
CA VAL A 282 13.84 7.94 -10.42
C VAL A 282 12.48 7.36 -10.05
N VAL A 283 11.65 8.16 -9.38
CA VAL A 283 10.28 7.76 -9.05
C VAL A 283 9.31 8.41 -10.04
N PRO A 284 8.69 7.64 -10.95
CA PRO A 284 7.75 8.18 -11.92
C PRO A 284 6.47 8.70 -11.26
N GLN A 285 5.70 9.50 -12.00
CA GLN A 285 4.35 9.89 -11.60
C GLN A 285 3.47 8.66 -11.37
N GLN A 286 2.57 8.78 -10.40
CA GLN A 286 1.75 7.67 -9.92
C GLN A 286 0.28 7.84 -10.30
N LYS A 287 -0.41 6.71 -10.35
CA LYS A 287 -1.86 6.55 -10.52
C LYS A 287 -2.36 5.37 -9.72
N ALA A 288 -3.65 5.15 -9.69
CA ALA A 288 -4.26 3.95 -9.11
C ALA A 288 -3.73 2.67 -9.78
N GLY A 289 -3.72 1.57 -9.03
CA GLY A 289 -3.26 0.27 -9.53
C GLY A 289 -3.98 -0.14 -10.81
N ALA A 290 -3.25 -0.76 -11.75
CA ALA A 290 -3.71 -1.06 -13.10
C ALA A 290 -5.06 -1.76 -13.18
N ILE A 291 -5.34 -2.70 -12.27
CA ILE A 291 -6.60 -3.43 -12.23
C ILE A 291 -7.81 -2.52 -11.92
N ALA A 292 -7.63 -1.48 -11.08
CA ALA A 292 -8.68 -0.51 -10.80
C ALA A 292 -8.94 0.40 -12.00
N VAL A 293 -7.88 0.78 -12.72
CA VAL A 293 -7.97 1.54 -13.99
C VAL A 293 -8.70 0.72 -15.05
N ALA A 294 -8.31 -0.54 -15.26
CA ALA A 294 -8.91 -1.45 -16.24
C ALA A 294 -10.40 -1.74 -15.94
N ALA A 295 -10.78 -1.73 -14.65
CA ALA A 295 -12.17 -1.91 -14.22
C ALA A 295 -13.04 -0.64 -14.31
N GLY A 296 -12.51 0.48 -14.80
CA GLY A 296 -13.25 1.74 -14.92
C GLY A 296 -13.60 2.39 -13.56
N LEU A 297 -12.86 2.06 -12.50
CA LEU A 297 -13.12 2.56 -11.15
C LEU A 297 -12.49 3.93 -10.89
N VAL A 298 -11.75 4.49 -11.84
CA VAL A 298 -11.02 5.75 -11.71
C VAL A 298 -11.79 6.95 -12.25
N ASP A 299 -11.43 8.13 -11.73
CA ASP A 299 -11.68 9.44 -12.32
C ASP A 299 -10.33 10.17 -12.38
N GLY A 300 -9.83 10.42 -13.59
CA GLY A 300 -8.43 10.80 -13.78
C GLY A 300 -7.48 9.69 -13.30
N ASP A 301 -6.61 10.02 -12.38
CA ASP A 301 -5.56 9.11 -11.90
C ASP A 301 -5.99 8.21 -10.72
N TRP A 302 -7.09 8.52 -10.02
CA TRP A 302 -7.46 7.89 -8.75
C TRP A 302 -8.91 7.47 -8.71
N CYS A 303 -9.25 6.56 -7.79
CA CYS A 303 -10.61 6.03 -7.65
C CYS A 303 -11.45 6.92 -6.71
N PRO A 304 -12.52 7.56 -7.21
CA PRO A 304 -13.44 8.31 -6.37
C PRO A 304 -14.27 7.35 -5.48
N VAL A 305 -14.39 7.70 -4.21
CA VAL A 305 -15.06 6.89 -3.19
C VAL A 305 -15.98 7.74 -2.31
N ASP A 306 -16.99 7.12 -1.76
CA ASP A 306 -17.75 7.67 -0.65
C ASP A 306 -16.84 7.79 0.58
N PRO A 307 -16.66 8.97 1.17
CA PRO A 307 -15.70 9.15 2.26
C PRO A 307 -16.11 8.49 3.58
N ALA A 308 -17.39 8.13 3.73
CA ALA A 308 -17.90 7.48 4.94
C ALA A 308 -17.68 5.96 4.94
N THR A 309 -17.58 5.34 3.76
CA THR A 309 -17.57 3.88 3.60
C THR A 309 -16.48 3.36 2.68
N PHE A 310 -15.83 4.24 1.93
CA PHE A 310 -14.93 3.89 0.83
C PHE A 310 -15.60 3.05 -0.27
N ALA A 311 -16.93 3.07 -0.35
CA ALA A 311 -17.65 2.50 -1.49
C ALA A 311 -17.30 3.28 -2.76
N SER A 312 -17.05 2.56 -3.86
CA SER A 312 -16.79 3.17 -5.16
C SER A 312 -18.03 3.98 -5.62
N THR A 313 -17.80 5.20 -6.10
CA THR A 313 -18.89 5.97 -6.74
C THR A 313 -19.14 5.53 -8.20
N ARG A 314 -18.29 4.64 -8.74
CA ARG A 314 -18.36 4.13 -10.11
C ARG A 314 -19.01 2.74 -10.23
N ALA A 315 -19.04 1.96 -9.13
CA ALA A 315 -19.56 0.60 -9.17
C ALA A 315 -20.23 0.21 -7.85
N LYS A 316 -21.42 -0.37 -7.94
CA LYS A 316 -22.16 -0.88 -6.78
C LYS A 316 -21.47 -2.11 -6.19
N ASP A 317 -21.53 -2.26 -4.85
CA ASP A 317 -20.96 -3.39 -4.10
C ASP A 317 -19.44 -3.54 -4.24
N VAL A 318 -18.75 -2.46 -4.63
CA VAL A 318 -17.29 -2.36 -4.73
C VAL A 318 -16.80 -1.28 -3.77
N HIS A 319 -15.77 -1.60 -3.00
CA HIS A 319 -15.05 -0.64 -2.15
C HIS A 319 -13.62 -0.50 -2.67
N VAL A 320 -13.08 0.71 -2.68
CA VAL A 320 -11.69 0.98 -3.03
C VAL A 320 -11.01 1.70 -1.88
N LEU A 321 -9.82 1.25 -1.50
CA LEU A 321 -9.08 1.84 -0.39
C LEU A 321 -7.56 1.85 -0.62
N GLY A 322 -6.86 2.50 0.30
CA GLY A 322 -5.41 2.67 0.25
C GLY A 322 -4.99 3.65 -0.83
N ASP A 323 -3.82 3.41 -1.40
CA ASP A 323 -3.20 4.39 -2.28
C ASP A 323 -3.96 4.62 -3.59
N SER A 324 -4.81 3.69 -4.02
CA SER A 324 -5.67 3.85 -5.21
C SER A 324 -6.86 4.79 -4.98
N ALA A 325 -7.34 4.95 -3.74
CA ALA A 325 -8.51 5.76 -3.45
C ALA A 325 -8.20 7.26 -3.47
N MET A 326 -9.17 8.06 -3.94
CA MET A 326 -9.19 9.51 -3.78
C MET A 326 -9.78 9.82 -2.40
N ALA A 327 -8.92 10.11 -1.43
CA ALA A 327 -9.30 10.33 -0.04
C ALA A 327 -8.73 11.66 0.52
N ASP A 328 -8.56 12.66 -0.34
CA ASP A 328 -8.07 13.98 0.09
C ASP A 328 -9.02 14.62 1.12
N PRO A 329 -8.46 15.28 2.16
CA PRO A 329 -7.06 15.64 2.39
C PRO A 329 -6.20 14.55 3.06
N MET A 330 -6.69 13.33 3.24
CA MET A 330 -5.94 12.24 3.85
C MET A 330 -4.83 11.75 2.91
N PRO A 331 -3.56 11.74 3.33
CA PRO A 331 -2.45 11.37 2.45
C PRO A 331 -2.47 9.87 2.11
N LYS A 332 -1.93 9.53 0.95
CA LYS A 332 -1.68 8.13 0.56
C LYS A 332 -0.51 7.57 1.37
N SER A 333 -0.78 6.63 2.26
CA SER A 333 0.23 6.01 3.15
C SER A 333 -0.24 4.67 3.70
N GLY A 334 0.70 3.86 4.23
CA GLY A 334 0.35 2.61 4.90
C GLY A 334 -0.58 2.80 6.10
N PHE A 335 -0.38 3.88 6.88
CA PHE A 335 -1.29 4.22 7.98
C PHE A 335 -2.70 4.54 7.48
N ALA A 336 -2.80 5.39 6.44
CA ALA A 336 -4.07 5.73 5.84
C ALA A 336 -4.78 4.47 5.34
N ALA A 337 -4.08 3.60 4.61
CA ALA A 337 -4.63 2.34 4.12
C ALA A 337 -5.13 1.43 5.25
N ASN A 338 -4.38 1.28 6.35
CA ASN A 338 -4.80 0.51 7.53
C ASN A 338 -6.04 1.14 8.20
N SER A 339 -6.08 2.47 8.34
CA SER A 339 -7.22 3.19 8.92
C SER A 339 -8.49 3.06 8.07
N GLN A 340 -8.36 3.24 6.75
CA GLN A 340 -9.44 3.08 5.79
C GLN A 340 -9.98 1.64 5.75
N ALA A 341 -9.07 0.66 5.85
CA ALA A 341 -9.42 -0.76 5.82
C ALA A 341 -10.36 -1.16 6.97
N LYS A 342 -10.20 -0.58 8.14
CA LYS A 342 -11.09 -0.79 9.29
C LYS A 342 -12.49 -0.26 9.01
N VAL A 343 -12.57 0.92 8.41
CA VAL A 343 -13.86 1.53 7.99
C VAL A 343 -14.54 0.68 6.92
N VAL A 344 -13.79 0.18 5.93
CA VAL A 344 -14.33 -0.71 4.88
C VAL A 344 -14.84 -2.01 5.47
N ALA A 345 -14.09 -2.62 6.39
CA ALA A 345 -14.51 -3.87 7.04
C ALA A 345 -15.83 -3.68 7.82
N ASP A 346 -15.94 -2.59 8.58
CA ASP A 346 -17.14 -2.25 9.34
C ASP A 346 -18.32 -1.93 8.41
N ALA A 347 -18.09 -1.19 7.32
CA ALA A 347 -19.12 -0.86 6.34
C ALA A 347 -19.67 -2.10 5.64
N ILE A 348 -18.80 -3.03 5.22
CA ILE A 348 -19.23 -4.29 4.60
C ILE A 348 -19.97 -5.17 5.62
N ALA A 349 -19.48 -5.28 6.85
CA ALA A 349 -20.16 -6.05 7.89
C ALA A 349 -21.55 -5.51 8.20
N ALA A 350 -21.68 -4.18 8.30
CA ALA A 350 -22.98 -3.51 8.51
C ALA A 350 -23.95 -3.74 7.34
N ASP A 351 -23.46 -3.63 6.09
CA ASP A 351 -24.27 -3.90 4.89
C ASP A 351 -24.82 -5.33 4.88
N LEU A 352 -23.96 -6.31 5.16
CA LEU A 352 -24.33 -7.72 5.17
C LEU A 352 -25.29 -8.08 6.30
N ALA A 353 -25.17 -7.39 7.44
CA ALA A 353 -26.05 -7.54 8.59
C ALA A 353 -27.32 -6.67 8.51
N LYS A 354 -27.44 -5.81 7.48
CA LYS A 354 -28.50 -4.77 7.37
C LYS A 354 -28.55 -3.87 8.61
N ALA A 355 -27.39 -3.58 9.19
CA ALA A 355 -27.21 -2.78 10.40
C ALA A 355 -26.86 -1.31 10.07
N PRO A 356 -27.10 -0.37 10.97
CA PRO A 356 -26.66 1.01 10.82
C PRO A 356 -25.15 1.12 10.69
N LYS A 357 -24.66 2.05 9.84
CA LYS A 357 -23.26 2.41 9.72
C LYS A 357 -22.93 3.57 10.64
N TYR A 358 -21.80 3.51 11.29
CA TYR A 358 -21.32 4.59 12.14
C TYR A 358 -20.40 5.55 11.36
N PRO A 359 -20.35 6.85 11.75
CA PRO A 359 -19.42 7.79 11.16
C PRO A 359 -17.98 7.29 11.29
N PRO A 360 -17.19 7.36 10.21
CA PRO A 360 -15.81 6.85 10.23
C PRO A 360 -14.91 7.71 11.12
N ARG A 361 -13.98 7.07 11.82
CA ARG A 361 -12.92 7.72 12.59
C ARG A 361 -11.59 7.40 11.91
N LEU A 362 -11.13 8.29 11.06
CA LEU A 362 -9.93 8.11 10.28
C LEU A 362 -8.76 8.87 10.88
N ARG A 363 -7.59 8.28 10.80
CA ARG A 363 -6.33 8.90 11.24
C ARG A 363 -5.21 8.55 10.27
N SER A 364 -4.24 9.45 10.17
CA SER A 364 -2.97 9.18 9.54
C SER A 364 -1.87 9.89 10.32
N THR A 365 -0.81 9.15 10.65
CA THR A 365 0.40 9.71 11.23
C THR A 365 1.59 9.22 10.41
N CYS A 366 2.50 10.12 10.11
CA CYS A 366 3.69 9.83 9.35
C CYS A 366 4.91 10.20 10.16
N TRP A 367 5.67 9.20 10.60
CA TRP A 367 7.00 9.38 11.16
C TRP A 367 8.03 9.45 10.04
N SER A 368 9.09 10.19 10.26
CA SER A 368 10.24 10.25 9.35
C SER A 368 11.51 10.23 10.17
N LEU A 369 12.34 9.23 9.91
CA LEU A 369 13.64 9.10 10.57
C LEU A 369 14.65 10.01 9.86
N LEU A 370 15.17 10.98 10.58
CA LEU A 370 16.16 11.93 10.08
C LEU A 370 17.59 11.41 10.29
N ALA A 371 17.83 10.79 11.45
CA ALA A 371 19.05 10.06 11.81
C ALA A 371 18.69 9.00 12.85
N ARG A 372 19.65 8.17 13.25
CA ARG A 372 19.44 7.19 14.32
C ARG A 372 18.99 7.90 15.60
N ALA A 373 17.83 7.52 16.14
CA ALA A 373 17.18 8.16 17.29
C ALA A 373 16.75 9.62 17.10
N ASP A 374 16.69 10.12 15.87
CA ASP A 374 16.12 11.42 15.54
C ASP A 374 14.96 11.25 14.56
N THR A 375 13.73 11.25 15.07
CA THR A 375 12.51 11.06 14.30
C THR A 375 11.54 12.19 14.52
N VAL A 376 11.00 12.72 13.43
CA VAL A 376 9.92 13.72 13.43
C VAL A 376 8.62 13.07 12.97
N LYS A 377 7.50 13.64 13.40
CA LYS A 377 6.18 13.13 13.03
C LYS A 377 5.23 14.26 12.65
N MET A 378 4.27 13.93 11.82
CA MET A 378 3.08 14.74 11.58
C MET A 378 1.87 13.81 11.42
N GLY A 379 0.71 14.28 11.76
CA GLY A 379 -0.50 13.49 11.62
C GLY A 379 -1.75 14.32 11.74
N ALA A 380 -2.87 13.69 11.35
CA ALA A 380 -4.18 14.30 11.46
C ALA A 380 -5.25 13.23 11.75
N ALA A 381 -6.35 13.69 12.33
CA ALA A 381 -7.62 12.98 12.37
C ALA A 381 -8.54 13.54 11.31
N TYR A 382 -9.32 12.65 10.69
CA TYR A 382 -10.25 12.99 9.62
C TYR A 382 -11.64 12.50 9.94
N GLY A 383 -12.64 13.23 9.45
CA GLY A 383 -14.04 12.89 9.55
C GLY A 383 -14.80 13.32 8.30
N VAL A 384 -16.08 12.97 8.23
CA VAL A 384 -16.94 13.36 7.12
C VAL A 384 -17.81 14.52 7.54
N LYS A 385 -17.80 15.58 6.73
CA LYS A 385 -18.68 16.74 6.87
C LYS A 385 -19.21 17.12 5.48
N ASP A 386 -20.49 17.30 5.35
CA ASP A 386 -21.18 17.67 4.11
C ASP A 386 -20.79 16.76 2.91
N GLY A 387 -20.72 15.44 3.17
CA GLY A 387 -20.38 14.44 2.15
C GLY A 387 -18.89 14.44 1.71
N ARG A 388 -18.03 15.19 2.40
CA ARG A 388 -16.60 15.27 2.08
C ARG A 388 -15.74 14.87 3.26
N LEU A 389 -14.58 14.27 2.96
CA LEU A 389 -13.56 14.04 3.99
C LEU A 389 -12.91 15.38 4.35
N VAL A 390 -12.82 15.67 5.65
CA VAL A 390 -12.22 16.89 6.16
C VAL A 390 -11.21 16.55 7.25
N GLU A 391 -10.17 17.37 7.37
CA GLU A 391 -9.25 17.33 8.50
C GLU A 391 -9.95 17.97 9.71
N LEU A 392 -9.98 17.23 10.84
CA LEU A 392 -10.59 17.71 12.09
C LEU A 392 -9.56 18.39 12.99
N ASN A 393 -8.38 17.80 13.08
CA ASN A 393 -7.23 18.35 13.78
C ASN A 393 -5.95 17.75 13.21
N SER A 394 -4.83 18.46 13.39
CA SER A 394 -3.51 17.99 12.97
C SER A 394 -2.43 18.39 13.95
N PHE A 395 -1.28 17.75 13.84
CA PHE A 395 -0.08 18.06 14.61
C PHE A 395 1.16 17.80 13.77
N ALA A 396 2.25 18.49 14.09
CA ALA A 396 3.57 18.24 13.54
C ALA A 396 4.64 18.46 14.61
N SER A 397 5.75 17.74 14.53
CA SER A 397 6.93 18.01 15.33
C SER A 397 7.40 19.45 15.11
N PRO A 398 7.64 20.24 16.16
CA PRO A 398 8.24 21.57 16.01
C PRO A 398 9.72 21.47 15.58
N LEU A 399 10.23 22.52 14.94
CA LEU A 399 11.62 22.54 14.48
C LEU A 399 12.62 22.34 15.63
N GLN A 400 12.32 22.91 16.78
CA GLN A 400 13.14 22.84 18.00
C GLN A 400 12.63 21.83 19.01
N GLU A 401 12.07 20.69 18.50
CA GLU A 401 11.62 19.60 19.38
C GLU A 401 12.81 19.05 20.20
N PRO A 402 12.66 18.85 21.52
CA PRO A 402 13.73 18.31 22.36
C PRO A 402 14.24 16.94 21.88
N VAL A 403 15.54 16.70 22.00
CA VAL A 403 16.21 15.46 21.59
C VAL A 403 15.52 14.22 22.18
N MET A 404 15.14 14.24 23.44
CA MET A 404 14.43 13.14 24.09
C MET A 404 13.06 12.87 23.47
N ALA A 405 12.33 13.91 23.04
CA ALA A 405 11.04 13.75 22.35
C ALA A 405 11.25 13.11 20.96
N ARG A 406 12.27 13.51 20.23
CA ARG A 406 12.65 12.92 18.94
C ARG A 406 13.09 11.46 19.06
N ALA A 407 13.83 11.11 20.11
CA ALA A 407 14.17 9.73 20.42
C ALA A 407 12.92 8.89 20.77
N LYS A 408 11.98 9.47 21.53
CA LYS A 408 10.67 8.84 21.80
C LYS A 408 9.87 8.61 20.52
N ASN A 409 9.86 9.59 19.59
CA ASN A 409 9.20 9.44 18.29
C ASN A 409 9.77 8.25 17.50
N THR A 410 11.06 7.91 17.66
CA THR A 410 11.65 6.71 17.05
C THR A 410 11.04 5.43 17.60
N SER A 411 10.90 5.33 18.93
CA SER A 411 10.24 4.16 19.56
C SER A 411 8.78 4.07 19.16
N GLU A 412 8.07 5.19 19.07
CA GLU A 412 6.69 5.25 18.59
C GLU A 412 6.58 4.74 17.13
N TYR A 413 7.51 5.14 16.24
CA TYR A 413 7.55 4.68 14.85
C TYR A 413 7.69 3.16 14.76
N LEU A 414 8.64 2.59 15.51
CA LEU A 414 8.88 1.15 15.50
C LEU A 414 7.69 0.37 16.05
N THR A 415 7.11 0.83 17.16
CA THR A 415 5.92 0.23 17.78
C THR A 415 4.70 0.34 16.87
N TRP A 416 4.50 1.51 16.25
CA TRP A 416 3.40 1.69 15.28
C TRP A 416 3.52 0.72 14.11
N TYR A 417 4.74 0.55 13.55
CA TYR A 417 4.95 -0.39 12.46
C TYR A 417 4.57 -1.81 12.88
N ALA A 418 5.03 -2.27 14.03
CA ALA A 418 4.70 -3.59 14.57
C ALA A 418 3.17 -3.78 14.75
N ASN A 419 2.49 -2.79 15.30
CA ASN A 419 1.03 -2.83 15.49
C ASN A 419 0.28 -2.86 14.16
N MET A 420 0.71 -2.08 13.17
CA MET A 420 0.12 -2.09 11.83
C MET A 420 0.31 -3.45 11.15
N MET A 421 1.48 -4.09 11.31
CA MET A 421 1.72 -5.43 10.79
C MET A 421 0.86 -6.48 11.51
N SER A 422 0.67 -6.33 12.82
CA SER A 422 -0.27 -7.18 13.58
C SER A 422 -1.72 -7.02 13.11
N ASP A 423 -2.16 -5.80 12.83
CA ASP A 423 -3.49 -5.52 12.27
C ASP A 423 -3.68 -6.17 10.89
N SER A 424 -2.64 -6.17 10.08
CA SER A 424 -2.71 -6.63 8.68
C SER A 424 -2.46 -8.15 8.57
N PHE A 425 -1.36 -8.63 9.15
CA PHE A 425 -0.85 -9.99 8.95
C PHE A 425 -0.86 -10.84 10.23
N GLY A 426 -1.29 -10.26 11.36
CA GLY A 426 -1.37 -10.96 12.64
C GLY A 426 -0.02 -11.20 13.34
N LYS A 427 1.06 -10.59 12.87
CA LYS A 427 2.34 -10.64 13.58
C LYS A 427 2.33 -9.63 14.72
N SER A 428 2.54 -10.10 15.96
CA SER A 428 3.02 -9.27 17.05
C SER A 428 4.49 -8.96 16.81
N GLY A 429 4.86 -7.71 16.87
CA GLY A 429 6.23 -7.25 16.72
C GLY A 429 7.13 -7.71 17.87
#